data_c672c0ea97e3a8c65959a753c4a16bb2
#
_entry.id   c672c0ea97e3a8c65959a753c4a16bb2
#
_cell.length_a   1.000
_cell.length_b   1.000
_cell.length_c   1.000
_cell.angle_alpha   90.00
_cell.angle_beta   90.00
_cell.angle_gamma   90.00
#
_symmetry.space_group_name_H-M   'P 1'
#
loop_
_entity.id
_entity.type
_entity.pdbx_description
1 polymer ?
#
loop_
_entity_poly.entity_id
_entity_poly.type
_entity_poly.pdbx_seq_one_letter_code
_entity_poly.pdbx_strand_id
1 'polypeptide(L)'
;MNKEIISVDFDGTLVTDEYPSIGVVNLELVNWINDHREDYIFILNTLRKGTYLQQAVSFLKDVCDLEFDYVNENVPELVEKYGDSRKIAAHYYIDDHNLTLDNWKEVLDGREKLQNNP
;
A
#
# COMPACT_ATOMS: atom_id res chain seq x y z
N MET A 1 12.44 -14.23 3.67
CA MET A 1 11.74 -13.19 2.91
C MET A 1 12.68 -12.04 2.68
N ASN A 2 12.96 -11.69 1.43
CA ASN A 2 14.00 -10.72 1.10
C ASN A 2 13.47 -9.31 0.84
N LYS A 3 12.15 -9.15 0.59
CA LYS A 3 11.54 -7.86 0.31
C LYS A 3 10.88 -7.28 1.55
N GLU A 4 11.03 -5.98 1.73
CA GLU A 4 10.28 -5.27 2.75
C GLU A 4 8.81 -5.13 2.33
N ILE A 5 7.94 -5.00 3.30
CA ILE A 5 6.50 -4.94 3.11
C ILE A 5 6.02 -3.51 3.32
N ILE A 6 5.25 -3.00 2.36
CA ILE A 6 4.61 -1.69 2.46
C ILE A 6 3.09 -1.89 2.46
N SER A 7 2.44 -1.44 3.52
CA SER A 7 0.98 -1.41 3.63
C SER A 7 0.49 -0.04 3.20
N VAL A 8 -0.49 0.01 2.29
CA VAL A 8 -1.01 1.25 1.72
C VAL A 8 -2.51 1.32 1.93
N ASP A 9 -2.98 2.42 2.51
CA ASP A 9 -4.40 2.70 2.67
C ASP A 9 -5.00 3.22 1.37
N PHE A 10 -6.32 3.10 1.20
CA PHE A 10 -7.02 3.54 -0.01
C PHE A 10 -7.61 4.95 0.17
N ASP A 11 -8.69 5.08 0.97
CA ASP A 11 -9.37 6.36 1.17
C ASP A 11 -8.48 7.32 1.97
N GLY A 12 -8.24 8.51 1.44
CA GLY A 12 -7.37 9.50 2.06
C GLY A 12 -5.87 9.29 1.78
N THR A 13 -5.51 8.31 0.95
CA THR A 13 -4.10 7.99 0.64
C THR A 13 -3.91 7.80 -0.86
N LEU A 14 -4.39 6.69 -1.43
CA LEU A 14 -4.34 6.46 -2.88
C LEU A 14 -5.31 7.34 -3.64
N VAL A 15 -6.43 7.67 -3.02
CA VAL A 15 -7.44 8.60 -3.52
C VAL A 15 -7.84 9.54 -2.40
N THR A 16 -8.42 10.70 -2.74
CA THR A 16 -9.02 11.57 -1.73
C THR A 16 -10.18 10.83 -1.04
N ASP A 17 -10.46 11.19 0.21
CA ASP A 17 -11.51 10.51 0.98
C ASP A 17 -12.89 11.03 0.58
N GLU A 18 -13.53 10.31 -0.30
CA GLU A 18 -14.91 10.55 -0.76
C GLU A 18 -15.80 9.33 -0.52
N TYR A 19 -15.40 8.48 0.42
CA TYR A 19 -16.10 7.24 0.72
C TYR A 19 -17.62 7.47 0.88
N PRO A 20 -18.51 6.63 0.29
CA PRO A 20 -18.22 5.36 -0.41
C PRO A 20 -17.81 5.53 -1.88
N SER A 21 -17.88 6.74 -2.44
CA SER A 21 -17.41 7.00 -3.80
C SER A 21 -15.89 6.89 -3.85
N ILE A 22 -15.36 6.79 -5.07
CA ILE A 22 -13.91 6.79 -5.29
C ILE A 22 -13.49 8.22 -5.56
N GLY A 23 -12.56 8.72 -4.76
CA GLY A 23 -12.07 10.09 -4.88
C GLY A 23 -11.06 10.29 -6.00
N VAL A 24 -10.34 11.41 -5.92
CA VAL A 24 -9.31 11.76 -6.91
C VAL A 24 -8.03 11.01 -6.62
N VAL A 25 -7.43 10.41 -7.65
CA VAL A 25 -6.24 9.58 -7.56
C VAL A 25 -5.00 10.40 -7.24
N ASN A 26 -4.17 9.88 -6.33
CA ASN A 26 -2.81 10.36 -6.11
C ASN A 26 -1.89 9.67 -7.13
N LEU A 27 -1.73 10.27 -8.30
CA LEU A 27 -0.95 9.69 -9.39
C LEU A 27 0.53 9.51 -9.03
N GLU A 28 1.08 10.42 -8.25
CA GLU A 28 2.49 10.30 -7.83
C GLU A 28 2.72 9.04 -7.02
N LEU A 29 1.84 8.75 -6.07
CA LEU A 29 1.93 7.54 -5.25
C LEU A 29 1.69 6.28 -6.08
N VAL A 30 0.67 6.27 -6.95
CA VAL A 30 0.38 5.13 -7.83
C VAL A 30 1.59 4.83 -8.72
N ASN A 31 2.17 5.84 -9.33
CA ASN A 31 3.33 5.67 -10.20
C ASN A 31 4.55 5.17 -9.42
N TRP A 32 4.77 5.69 -8.22
CA TRP A 32 5.87 5.23 -7.37
C TRP A 32 5.73 3.74 -7.03
N ILE A 33 4.52 3.31 -6.65
CA ILE A 33 4.26 1.89 -6.35
C ILE A 33 4.53 1.03 -7.58
N ASN A 34 4.02 1.44 -8.74
CA ASN A 34 4.24 0.69 -9.98
C ASN A 34 5.72 0.62 -10.36
N ASP A 35 6.48 1.68 -10.13
CA ASP A 35 7.92 1.71 -10.41
C ASP A 35 8.71 0.80 -9.46
N HIS A 36 8.19 0.50 -8.27
CA HIS A 36 8.90 -0.26 -7.24
C HIS A 36 8.28 -1.64 -6.97
N ARG A 37 7.49 -2.15 -7.90
CA ARG A 37 6.80 -3.43 -7.73
C ARG A 37 7.73 -4.61 -7.46
N GLU A 38 8.92 -4.57 -8.03
CA GLU A 38 9.91 -5.62 -7.86
C GLU A 38 10.72 -5.47 -6.56
N ASP A 39 10.67 -4.29 -5.94
CA ASP A 39 11.51 -3.97 -4.78
C ASP A 39 10.83 -4.27 -3.46
N TYR A 40 9.49 -4.23 -3.42
CA TYR A 40 8.69 -4.37 -2.21
C TYR A 40 7.51 -5.30 -2.42
N ILE A 41 7.00 -5.81 -1.30
CA ILE A 41 5.68 -6.46 -1.26
C ILE A 41 4.68 -5.37 -0.85
N PHE A 42 3.63 -5.17 -1.65
CA PHE A 42 2.61 -4.15 -1.39
C PHE A 42 1.31 -4.80 -0.94
N ILE A 43 0.79 -4.34 0.20
CA ILE A 43 -0.50 -4.78 0.75
C ILE A 43 -1.46 -3.61 0.72
N LEU A 44 -2.64 -3.79 0.12
CA LEU A 44 -3.72 -2.83 0.24
C LEU A 44 -4.44 -3.09 1.57
N ASN A 45 -4.43 -2.09 2.44
CA ASN A 45 -5.03 -2.18 3.76
C ASN A 45 -6.14 -1.12 3.86
N THR A 46 -7.40 -1.56 3.81
CA THR A 46 -8.54 -0.65 3.77
C THR A 46 -9.68 -1.18 4.63
N LEU A 47 -10.48 -0.27 5.18
CA LEU A 47 -11.69 -0.60 5.90
C LEU A 47 -12.85 -0.95 4.97
N ARG A 48 -12.71 -0.71 3.66
CA ARG A 48 -13.75 -1.08 2.68
C ARG A 48 -13.98 -2.57 2.69
N LYS A 49 -15.25 -2.98 2.52
CA LYS A 49 -15.68 -4.38 2.49
C LYS A 49 -16.68 -4.60 1.37
N GLY A 50 -16.85 -5.86 0.99
CA GLY A 50 -17.89 -6.25 0.03
C GLY A 50 -17.79 -5.49 -1.29
N THR A 51 -18.91 -4.98 -1.76
CA THR A 51 -19.01 -4.27 -3.04
C THR A 51 -18.08 -3.04 -3.10
N TYR A 52 -17.97 -2.31 -2.01
CA TYR A 52 -17.10 -1.12 -1.97
C TYR A 52 -15.61 -1.49 -2.08
N LEU A 53 -15.21 -2.61 -1.50
CA LEU A 53 -13.85 -3.13 -1.66
C LEU A 53 -13.61 -3.58 -3.10
N GLN A 54 -14.56 -4.29 -3.70
CA GLN A 54 -14.46 -4.74 -5.08
C GLN A 54 -14.35 -3.56 -6.04
N GLN A 55 -15.11 -2.48 -5.80
CA GLN A 55 -15.03 -1.26 -6.60
C GLN A 55 -13.65 -0.62 -6.52
N ALA A 56 -13.06 -0.55 -5.32
CA ALA A 56 -11.74 0.02 -5.13
C ALA A 56 -10.66 -0.79 -5.85
N VAL A 57 -10.69 -2.11 -5.68
CA VAL A 57 -9.71 -3.02 -6.32
C VAL A 57 -9.83 -2.95 -7.84
N SER A 58 -11.07 -3.00 -8.37
CA SER A 58 -11.31 -2.90 -9.81
C SER A 58 -10.87 -1.54 -10.38
N PHE A 59 -11.12 -0.46 -9.66
CA PHE A 59 -10.69 0.88 -10.05
C PHE A 59 -9.16 0.94 -10.17
N LEU A 60 -8.45 0.45 -9.16
CA LEU A 60 -6.99 0.45 -9.17
C LEU A 60 -6.43 -0.36 -10.33
N LYS A 61 -7.02 -1.52 -10.60
CA LYS A 61 -6.58 -2.38 -11.69
C LYS A 61 -6.89 -1.77 -13.05
N ASP A 62 -8.13 -1.34 -13.27
CA ASP A 62 -8.60 -0.94 -14.60
C ASP A 62 -8.19 0.49 -14.98
N VAL A 63 -8.09 1.39 -14.01
CA VAL A 63 -7.79 2.80 -14.26
C VAL A 63 -6.32 3.10 -13.98
N CYS A 64 -5.76 2.53 -12.91
CA CYS A 64 -4.41 2.86 -12.45
C CYS A 64 -3.36 1.81 -12.85
N ASP A 65 -3.77 0.71 -13.46
CA ASP A 65 -2.90 -0.43 -13.77
C ASP A 65 -2.12 -0.88 -12.54
N LEU A 66 -2.80 -0.91 -11.38
CA LEU A 66 -2.20 -1.21 -10.09
C LEU A 66 -2.88 -2.40 -9.45
N GLU A 67 -2.12 -3.46 -9.21
CA GLU A 67 -2.54 -4.62 -8.45
C GLU A 67 -1.64 -4.79 -7.23
N PHE A 68 -2.26 -5.01 -6.07
CA PHE A 68 -1.53 -5.27 -4.84
C PHE A 68 -1.24 -6.77 -4.70
N ASP A 69 -0.14 -7.09 -4.03
CA ASP A 69 0.21 -8.49 -3.79
C ASP A 69 -0.79 -9.16 -2.85
N TYR A 70 -1.29 -8.41 -1.88
CA TYR A 70 -2.31 -8.87 -0.93
C TYR A 70 -3.30 -7.74 -0.63
N VAL A 71 -4.53 -8.12 -0.30
CA VAL A 71 -5.58 -7.16 0.06
C VAL A 71 -6.14 -7.57 1.44
N ASN A 72 -5.97 -6.69 2.42
CA ASN A 72 -6.45 -6.88 3.80
C ASN A 72 -5.98 -8.19 4.44
N GLU A 73 -4.83 -8.71 4.02
CA GLU A 73 -4.27 -9.93 4.60
C GLU A 73 -2.76 -9.84 4.72
N ASN A 74 -2.22 -10.54 5.69
CA ASN A 74 -0.78 -10.59 5.92
C ASN A 74 -0.08 -11.52 4.92
N VAL A 75 1.20 -11.27 4.70
CA VAL A 75 2.06 -12.15 3.92
C VAL A 75 2.02 -13.55 4.54
N PRO A 76 1.77 -14.61 3.75
CA PRO A 76 1.62 -15.97 4.27
C PRO A 76 2.78 -16.46 5.13
N GLU A 77 4.02 -16.09 4.81
CA GLU A 77 5.19 -16.47 5.60
C GLU A 77 5.12 -15.93 7.03
N LEU A 78 4.58 -14.73 7.22
CA LEU A 78 4.41 -14.14 8.54
C LEU A 78 3.27 -14.79 9.31
N VAL A 79 2.19 -15.17 8.62
CA VAL A 79 1.07 -15.88 9.23
C VAL A 79 1.54 -17.25 9.74
N GLU A 80 2.33 -17.94 8.95
CA GLU A 80 2.90 -19.24 9.33
C GLU A 80 3.80 -19.13 10.55
N LYS A 81 4.63 -18.08 10.61
CA LYS A 81 5.64 -17.93 11.68
C LYS A 81 5.03 -17.36 12.97
N TYR A 82 4.13 -16.39 12.89
CA TYR A 82 3.62 -15.64 14.05
C TYR A 82 2.13 -15.81 14.31
N GLY A 83 1.43 -16.58 13.48
CA GLY A 83 -0.02 -16.70 13.55
C GLY A 83 -0.73 -15.56 12.82
N ASP A 84 -2.02 -15.74 12.56
CA ASP A 84 -2.82 -14.73 11.90
C ASP A 84 -3.16 -13.61 12.87
N SER A 85 -3.09 -12.38 12.39
CA SER A 85 -3.37 -11.18 13.16
C SER A 85 -4.34 -10.29 12.41
N ARG A 86 -5.22 -9.60 13.15
CA ARG A 86 -6.15 -8.63 12.55
C ARG A 86 -5.43 -7.40 12.02
N LYS A 87 -4.25 -7.09 12.57
CA LYS A 87 -3.42 -5.98 12.08
C LYS A 87 -2.52 -6.48 10.97
N ILE A 88 -2.42 -5.67 9.93
CA ILE A 88 -1.47 -5.94 8.85
C ILE A 88 -0.06 -5.60 9.35
N ALA A 89 0.84 -6.58 9.28
CA ALA A 89 2.23 -6.39 9.64
C ALA A 89 3.03 -5.92 8.41
N ALA A 90 3.67 -4.77 8.53
CA ALA A 90 4.47 -4.20 7.45
C ALA A 90 5.67 -3.44 8.00
N HIS A 91 6.66 -3.21 7.15
CA HIS A 91 7.82 -2.37 7.50
C HIS A 91 7.45 -0.90 7.41
N TYR A 92 6.58 -0.54 6.47
CA TYR A 92 6.10 0.83 6.27
C TYR A 92 4.59 0.84 6.09
N TYR A 93 3.94 1.87 6.64
CA TYR A 93 2.50 2.10 6.50
C TYR A 93 2.30 3.46 5.86
N ILE A 94 1.80 3.49 4.64
CA ILE A 94 1.44 4.74 3.96
C ILE A 94 -0.04 4.99 4.25
N ASP A 95 -0.30 5.87 5.21
CA ASP A 95 -1.66 6.23 5.67
C ASP A 95 -1.63 7.62 6.30
N ASP A 96 -2.75 8.05 6.88
CA ASP A 96 -2.89 9.38 7.47
C ASP A 96 -2.01 9.61 8.70
N HIS A 97 -1.53 8.55 9.36
CA HIS A 97 -0.84 8.64 10.63
C HIS A 97 0.65 8.37 10.58
N ASN A 98 1.10 7.61 9.57
CA ASN A 98 2.49 7.17 9.46
C ASN A 98 3.19 7.87 8.30
N LEU A 99 3.30 7.21 7.16
CA LEU A 99 3.83 7.86 5.96
C LEU A 99 2.67 8.52 5.21
N THR A 100 2.54 9.83 5.36
CA THR A 100 1.45 10.60 4.77
C THR A 100 1.72 10.91 3.30
N LEU A 101 0.74 11.55 2.64
CA LEU A 101 0.90 12.01 1.26
C LEU A 101 2.05 13.00 1.10
N ASP A 102 2.45 13.67 2.19
CA ASP A 102 3.47 14.71 2.15
C ASP A 102 4.89 14.15 2.38
N ASN A 103 5.02 13.03 3.09
CA ASN A 103 6.35 12.57 3.52
C ASN A 103 6.75 11.15 3.09
N TRP A 104 5.82 10.35 2.54
CA TRP A 104 6.12 8.97 2.21
C TRP A 104 7.31 8.83 1.25
N LYS A 105 7.35 9.66 0.23
CA LYS A 105 8.38 9.62 -0.80
C LYS A 105 9.74 9.98 -0.22
N GLU A 106 9.81 11.05 0.55
CA GLU A 106 11.05 11.50 1.18
C GLU A 106 11.64 10.41 2.08
N VAL A 107 10.81 9.79 2.91
CA VAL A 107 11.26 8.76 3.84
C VAL A 107 11.75 7.52 3.10
N LEU A 108 10.98 7.02 2.12
CA LEU A 108 11.33 5.81 1.38
C LEU A 108 12.52 6.03 0.46
N ASP A 109 12.57 7.15 -0.26
CA ASP A 109 13.71 7.49 -1.12
C ASP A 109 14.98 7.70 -0.30
N GLY A 110 14.86 8.34 0.87
CA GLY A 110 15.97 8.50 1.80
C GLY A 110 16.53 7.17 2.28
N ARG A 111 15.65 6.22 2.59
CA ARG A 111 16.06 4.88 3.00
C ARG A 111 16.76 4.13 1.87
N GLU A 112 16.25 4.21 0.66
CA GLU A 112 16.89 3.59 -0.51
C GLU A 112 18.31 4.11 -0.71
N LYS A 113 18.51 5.42 -0.59
CA LYS A 113 19.83 6.02 -0.68
C LYS A 113 20.78 5.48 0.37
N LEU A 114 20.31 5.29 1.60
CA LEU A 114 21.12 4.72 2.68
C LEU A 114 21.47 3.26 2.42
N GLN A 115 20.55 2.49 1.86
CA GLN A 115 20.78 1.08 1.53
C GLN A 115 21.76 0.91 0.37
N ASN A 116 21.73 1.85 -0.59
CA ASN A 116 22.58 1.79 -1.78
C ASN A 116 23.95 2.45 -1.57
N ASN A 117 24.16 3.09 -0.44
CA ASN A 117 25.41 3.76 -0.11
C ASN A 117 26.30 2.81 0.70
N PRO A 118 27.44 2.37 0.16
CA PRO A 118 28.34 1.44 0.84
C PRO A 118 28.97 2.01 2.11
#